data_a3aac4bce0c5378fe7aba8cfd6fca994
#
_entry.id   a3aac4bce0c5378fe7aba8cfd6fca994
#
_cell.length_a   1.000
_cell.length_b   1.000
_cell.length_c   1.000
_cell.angle_alpha   90.00
_cell.angle_beta   90.00
_cell.angle_gamma   90.00
#
_symmetry.space_group_name_H-M   'P 1'
#
loop_
_entity.id
_entity.type
_entity.pdbx_description
1 polymer ?
#
loop_
_entity_poly.entity_id
_entity_poly.type
_entity_poly.pdbx_seq_one_letter_code
_entity_poly.pdbx_strand_id
1 'polypeptide(L)'
;MQHTVVSQNEWVAARKALLAKEKEFTKARDTLSAERRRLPWVKVEKNYVFDSARGKQSLSDLFDGRGQLMVYHFMLGPGWKEGCPSCSFLADHFDGAAVHLAQRDVTLVVVSRAPLAEIQTYQKRMGWKFKWVSSFGTEFNNDFHVSFTPEEKASGKVDYNYSMTEFPSEEAPGLSAFAKDETGAVFHTYSAYARGTESLTDAYRLLDTTPYGRQQDFEDSPAGWPQKPTYG
;
A
#
# COMPACT_ATOMS: atom_id res chain seq x y z
N MET A 1 -22.55 -25.74 -6.76
CA MET A 1 -22.30 -24.71 -7.82
C MET A 1 -22.21 -25.42 -9.16
N GLN A 2 -23.04 -25.04 -10.12
CA GLN A 2 -23.02 -25.66 -11.45
C GLN A 2 -22.42 -24.66 -12.44
N HIS A 3 -21.16 -24.91 -12.85
CA HIS A 3 -20.57 -24.22 -13.98
C HIS A 3 -21.13 -24.83 -15.29
N THR A 4 -21.34 -23.99 -16.28
CA THR A 4 -21.66 -24.47 -17.63
C THR A 4 -20.46 -25.21 -18.21
N VAL A 5 -20.61 -26.49 -18.48
CA VAL A 5 -19.57 -27.29 -19.15
C VAL A 5 -19.85 -27.24 -20.67
N VAL A 6 -18.84 -26.83 -21.43
CA VAL A 6 -18.92 -26.62 -22.87
C VAL A 6 -17.80 -27.36 -23.61
N SER A 7 -17.89 -27.44 -24.91
CA SER A 7 -16.81 -27.98 -25.77
C SER A 7 -15.59 -27.06 -25.74
N GLN A 8 -14.41 -27.58 -26.09
CA GLN A 8 -13.17 -26.81 -26.20
C GLN A 8 -13.29 -25.62 -27.17
N ASN A 9 -14.03 -25.80 -28.28
CA ASN A 9 -14.22 -24.74 -29.29
C ASN A 9 -15.07 -23.60 -28.73
N GLU A 10 -16.15 -23.90 -28.04
CA GLU A 10 -17.01 -22.90 -27.38
C GLU A 10 -16.25 -22.18 -26.27
N TRP A 11 -15.44 -22.90 -25.46
CA TRP A 11 -14.59 -22.29 -24.46
C TRP A 11 -13.54 -21.32 -25.05
N VAL A 12 -12.87 -21.70 -26.15
CA VAL A 12 -11.92 -20.85 -26.86
C VAL A 12 -12.61 -19.59 -27.40
N ALA A 13 -13.83 -19.70 -27.93
CA ALA A 13 -14.58 -18.53 -28.38
C ALA A 13 -14.87 -17.55 -27.24
N ALA A 14 -15.39 -18.05 -26.12
CA ALA A 14 -15.65 -17.25 -24.92
C ALA A 14 -14.35 -16.65 -24.35
N ARG A 15 -13.25 -17.43 -24.29
CA ARG A 15 -11.94 -16.96 -23.80
C ARG A 15 -11.35 -15.84 -24.68
N LYS A 16 -11.54 -15.90 -26.00
CA LYS A 16 -11.11 -14.83 -26.92
C LYS A 16 -11.90 -13.54 -26.70
N ALA A 17 -13.19 -13.62 -26.43
CA ALA A 17 -14.01 -12.46 -26.11
C ALA A 17 -13.54 -11.79 -24.80
N LEU A 18 -13.26 -12.59 -23.76
CA LEU A 18 -12.69 -12.07 -22.51
C LEU A 18 -11.30 -11.46 -22.70
N LEU A 19 -10.44 -12.10 -23.51
CA LEU A 19 -9.08 -11.59 -23.82
C LEU A 19 -9.12 -10.19 -24.44
N ALA A 20 -10.12 -9.88 -25.27
CA ALA A 20 -10.27 -8.53 -25.82
C ALA A 20 -10.43 -7.48 -24.71
N LYS A 21 -11.29 -7.75 -23.73
CA LYS A 21 -11.50 -6.88 -22.56
C LYS A 21 -10.23 -6.75 -21.69
N GLU A 22 -9.51 -7.85 -21.46
CA GLU A 22 -8.24 -7.83 -20.72
C GLU A 22 -7.19 -6.95 -21.39
N LYS A 23 -7.12 -6.96 -22.74
CA LYS A 23 -6.24 -6.08 -23.51
C LYS A 23 -6.64 -4.60 -23.39
N GLU A 24 -7.93 -4.30 -23.41
CA GLU A 24 -8.43 -2.93 -23.17
C GLU A 24 -8.08 -2.45 -21.76
N PHE A 25 -8.30 -3.29 -20.75
CA PHE A 25 -7.90 -2.99 -19.37
C PHE A 25 -6.39 -2.75 -19.23
N THR A 26 -5.56 -3.56 -19.90
CA THR A 26 -4.10 -3.37 -19.90
C THR A 26 -3.72 -2.01 -20.48
N LYS A 27 -4.30 -1.61 -21.61
CA LYS A 27 -4.07 -0.28 -22.20
C LYS A 27 -4.54 0.86 -21.29
N ALA A 28 -5.71 0.72 -20.67
CA ALA A 28 -6.23 1.71 -19.74
C ALA A 28 -5.31 1.88 -18.52
N ARG A 29 -4.80 0.77 -17.96
CA ARG A 29 -3.83 0.77 -16.87
C ARG A 29 -2.51 1.48 -17.27
N ASP A 30 -2.02 1.24 -18.47
CA ASP A 30 -0.79 1.87 -18.96
C ASP A 30 -0.98 3.38 -19.16
N THR A 31 -2.15 3.79 -19.66
CA THR A 31 -2.54 5.22 -19.76
C THR A 31 -2.59 5.88 -18.38
N LEU A 32 -3.29 5.27 -17.42
CA LEU A 32 -3.35 5.78 -16.05
C LEU A 32 -1.95 5.87 -15.40
N SER A 33 -1.08 4.91 -15.66
CA SER A 33 0.30 4.95 -15.17
C SER A 33 1.10 6.10 -15.80
N ALA A 34 0.84 6.44 -17.07
CA ALA A 34 1.44 7.59 -17.72
C ALA A 34 0.90 8.91 -17.14
N GLU A 35 -0.37 8.99 -16.80
CA GLU A 35 -1.00 10.16 -16.15
C GLU A 35 -0.41 10.38 -14.75
N ARG A 36 -0.23 9.32 -13.94
CA ARG A 36 0.45 9.42 -12.63
C ARG A 36 1.83 10.06 -12.74
N ARG A 37 2.61 9.71 -13.76
CA ARG A 37 3.94 10.32 -13.99
C ARG A 37 3.90 11.79 -14.41
N ARG A 38 2.74 12.31 -14.79
CA ARG A 38 2.54 13.73 -15.15
C ARG A 38 1.95 14.57 -14.02
N LEU A 39 1.62 13.93 -12.88
CA LEU A 39 1.15 14.70 -11.73
C LEU A 39 2.20 15.74 -11.31
N PRO A 40 1.76 16.93 -10.91
CA PRO A 40 2.66 17.93 -10.34
C PRO A 40 3.26 17.41 -9.02
N TRP A 41 4.48 17.83 -8.71
CA TRP A 41 5.18 17.49 -7.50
C TRP A 41 5.05 18.58 -6.45
N VAL A 42 5.01 18.20 -5.18
CA VAL A 42 5.01 19.13 -4.05
C VAL A 42 6.33 19.00 -3.31
N LYS A 43 7.06 20.13 -3.18
CA LYS A 43 8.30 20.14 -2.40
C LYS A 43 8.00 19.89 -0.92
N VAL A 44 8.75 18.98 -0.31
CA VAL A 44 8.66 18.68 1.12
C VAL A 44 9.54 19.66 1.89
N GLU A 45 8.92 20.62 2.55
CA GLU A 45 9.65 21.66 3.31
C GLU A 45 9.93 21.24 4.75
N LYS A 46 9.11 20.34 5.33
CA LYS A 46 9.28 19.85 6.71
C LYS A 46 10.46 18.88 6.80
N ASN A 47 11.25 19.01 7.83
CA ASN A 47 12.32 18.08 8.14
C ASN A 47 11.79 16.95 9.03
N TYR A 48 11.32 15.86 8.43
CA TYR A 48 10.91 14.67 9.15
C TYR A 48 12.11 13.83 9.55
N VAL A 49 12.12 13.37 10.81
CA VAL A 49 13.17 12.53 11.37
C VAL A 49 12.54 11.24 11.90
N PHE A 50 13.05 10.11 11.46
CA PHE A 50 12.57 8.77 11.80
C PHE A 50 13.56 8.04 12.68
N ASP A 51 13.08 7.23 13.62
CA ASP A 51 13.92 6.28 14.33
C ASP A 51 14.06 5.00 13.51
N SER A 52 15.28 4.55 13.30
CA SER A 52 15.60 3.35 12.51
C SER A 52 16.63 2.47 13.22
N ALA A 53 16.83 1.25 12.73
CA ALA A 53 17.90 0.37 13.22
C ALA A 53 19.32 0.96 13.06
N ARG A 54 19.47 2.00 12.22
CA ARG A 54 20.74 2.74 12.00
C ARG A 54 20.80 4.06 12.78
N GLY A 55 19.87 4.30 13.69
CA GLY A 55 19.71 5.58 14.39
C GLY A 55 18.69 6.50 13.70
N LYS A 56 18.76 7.79 14.02
CA LYS A 56 17.87 8.78 13.43
C LYS A 56 18.20 9.03 11.96
N GLN A 57 17.19 9.02 11.11
CA GLN A 57 17.30 9.26 9.67
C GLN A 57 16.28 10.33 9.24
N SER A 58 16.72 11.29 8.43
CA SER A 58 15.80 12.21 7.74
C SER A 58 15.03 11.52 6.62
N LEU A 59 13.98 12.16 6.10
CA LEU A 59 13.27 11.65 4.92
C LEU A 59 14.23 11.48 3.72
N SER A 60 15.20 12.38 3.55
CA SER A 60 16.24 12.28 2.52
C SER A 60 17.17 11.07 2.71
N ASP A 61 17.48 10.70 3.95
CA ASP A 61 18.33 9.54 4.26
C ASP A 61 17.61 8.22 3.93
N LEU A 62 16.26 8.21 3.96
CA LEU A 62 15.47 7.01 3.66
C LEU A 62 15.61 6.55 2.21
N PHE A 63 16.03 7.43 1.31
CA PHE A 63 16.30 7.07 -0.10
C PHE A 63 17.47 6.09 -0.27
N ASP A 64 18.36 5.94 0.73
CA ASP A 64 19.51 5.03 0.68
C ASP A 64 20.36 5.20 -0.60
N GLY A 65 20.59 6.46 -1.01
CA GLY A 65 21.38 6.83 -2.18
C GLY A 65 20.65 6.74 -3.53
N ARG A 66 19.36 6.40 -3.54
CA ARG A 66 18.52 6.34 -4.75
C ARG A 66 17.78 7.64 -5.01
N GLY A 67 17.31 7.82 -6.23
CA GLY A 67 16.54 9.00 -6.65
C GLY A 67 15.05 8.91 -6.29
N GLN A 68 14.53 7.73 -5.96
CA GLN A 68 13.11 7.52 -5.69
C GLN A 68 12.90 6.76 -4.39
N LEU A 69 11.84 7.13 -3.66
CA LEU A 69 11.43 6.48 -2.42
C LEU A 69 9.95 6.14 -2.47
N MET A 70 9.62 4.92 -2.11
CA MET A 70 8.27 4.46 -1.86
C MET A 70 8.11 4.19 -0.36
N VAL A 71 7.13 4.84 0.26
CA VAL A 71 6.78 4.67 1.67
C VAL A 71 5.44 3.96 1.76
N TYR A 72 5.41 2.81 2.41
CA TYR A 72 4.16 2.20 2.84
C TYR A 72 3.85 2.58 4.28
N HIS A 73 2.71 3.24 4.49
CA HIS A 73 2.21 3.59 5.81
C HIS A 73 1.48 2.39 6.41
N PHE A 74 2.15 1.72 7.32
CA PHE A 74 1.66 0.50 7.95
C PHE A 74 0.97 0.83 9.27
N MET A 75 -0.26 0.38 9.45
CA MET A 75 -1.03 0.60 10.67
C MET A 75 -0.47 -0.20 11.85
N LEU A 76 0.37 0.45 12.62
CA LEU A 76 0.88 0.00 13.91
C LEU A 76 1.08 1.25 14.79
N GLY A 77 0.10 1.53 15.65
CA GLY A 77 0.13 2.66 16.58
C GLY A 77 0.89 2.34 17.87
N PRO A 78 1.24 3.35 18.67
CA PRO A 78 1.89 3.16 19.97
C PRO A 78 1.08 2.24 20.89
N GLY A 79 1.74 1.26 21.49
CA GLY A 79 1.12 0.30 22.42
C GLY A 79 0.32 -0.81 21.75
N TRP A 80 0.20 -0.83 20.42
CA TRP A 80 -0.41 -1.94 19.71
C TRP A 80 0.50 -3.17 19.77
N LYS A 81 -0.08 -4.31 20.13
CA LYS A 81 0.65 -5.57 20.21
C LYS A 81 0.83 -6.24 18.85
N GLU A 82 -0.03 -5.92 17.91
CA GLU A 82 -0.09 -6.53 16.58
C GLU A 82 -0.41 -5.46 15.54
N GLY A 83 0.18 -5.60 14.36
CA GLY A 83 -0.15 -4.78 13.21
C GLY A 83 -1.50 -5.16 12.61
N CYS A 84 -2.08 -4.26 11.84
CA CYS A 84 -3.30 -4.51 11.09
C CYS A 84 -3.13 -5.75 10.17
N PRO A 85 -4.10 -6.69 10.17
CA PRO A 85 -4.03 -7.90 9.35
C PRO A 85 -3.89 -7.62 7.85
N SER A 86 -4.66 -6.67 7.30
CA SER A 86 -4.56 -6.26 5.89
C SER A 86 -3.20 -5.69 5.55
N CYS A 87 -2.64 -4.81 6.43
CA CYS A 87 -1.30 -4.28 6.24
C CYS A 87 -0.25 -5.38 6.26
N SER A 88 -0.41 -6.39 7.13
CA SER A 88 0.49 -7.53 7.22
C SER A 88 0.43 -8.38 5.95
N PHE A 89 -0.76 -8.63 5.43
CA PHE A 89 -0.96 -9.32 4.16
C PHE A 89 -0.26 -8.59 2.99
N LEU A 90 -0.36 -7.26 2.91
CA LEU A 90 0.38 -6.50 1.91
C LEU A 90 1.89 -6.59 2.14
N ALA A 91 2.35 -6.46 3.38
CA ALA A 91 3.77 -6.44 3.73
C ALA A 91 4.47 -7.77 3.42
N ASP A 92 3.77 -8.90 3.45
CA ASP A 92 4.31 -10.20 3.05
C ASP A 92 4.86 -10.25 1.62
N HIS A 93 4.44 -9.29 0.76
CA HIS A 93 4.91 -9.19 -0.64
C HIS A 93 6.13 -8.28 -0.81
N PHE A 94 6.57 -7.56 0.23
CA PHE A 94 7.56 -6.48 0.09
C PHE A 94 9.01 -6.97 -0.01
N ASP A 95 9.39 -8.01 0.73
CA ASP A 95 10.78 -8.50 0.72
C ASP A 95 11.21 -8.96 -0.68
N GLY A 96 10.35 -9.64 -1.40
CA GLY A 96 10.60 -10.05 -2.78
C GLY A 96 10.60 -8.87 -3.76
N ALA A 97 9.70 -7.92 -3.57
CA ALA A 97 9.59 -6.74 -4.43
C ALA A 97 10.76 -5.76 -4.26
N ALA A 98 11.27 -5.59 -3.03
CA ALA A 98 12.30 -4.61 -2.70
C ALA A 98 13.58 -4.76 -3.54
N VAL A 99 13.99 -5.99 -3.83
CA VAL A 99 15.18 -6.29 -4.67
C VAL A 99 15.00 -5.74 -6.10
N HIS A 100 13.82 -5.93 -6.69
CA HIS A 100 13.51 -5.48 -8.04
C HIS A 100 13.33 -3.97 -8.12
N LEU A 101 12.72 -3.36 -7.10
CA LEU A 101 12.57 -1.91 -6.99
C LEU A 101 13.94 -1.23 -6.91
N ALA A 102 14.87 -1.78 -6.11
CA ALA A 102 16.22 -1.26 -5.99
C ALA A 102 16.98 -1.23 -7.33
N GLN A 103 16.75 -2.19 -8.24
CA GLN A 103 17.29 -2.21 -9.58
C GLN A 103 16.72 -1.12 -10.50
N ARG A 104 15.66 -0.45 -10.09
CA ARG A 104 14.98 0.65 -10.79
C ARG A 104 15.08 1.97 -10.04
N ASP A 105 16.13 2.10 -9.23
CA ASP A 105 16.43 3.32 -8.46
C ASP A 105 15.32 3.72 -7.48
N VAL A 106 14.61 2.72 -6.90
CA VAL A 106 13.54 2.93 -5.91
C VAL A 106 13.89 2.25 -4.61
N THR A 107 13.87 2.98 -3.50
CA THR A 107 13.92 2.42 -2.15
C THR A 107 12.49 2.22 -1.64
N LEU A 108 12.19 1.03 -1.12
CA LEU A 108 10.95 0.74 -0.40
C LEU A 108 11.21 0.81 1.10
N VAL A 109 10.42 1.61 1.80
CA VAL A 109 10.46 1.75 3.27
C VAL A 109 9.05 1.61 3.82
N VAL A 110 8.91 0.89 4.92
CA VAL A 110 7.68 0.85 5.71
C VAL A 110 7.81 1.85 6.85
N VAL A 111 6.74 2.59 7.13
CA VAL A 111 6.68 3.58 8.22
C VAL A 111 5.48 3.28 9.09
N SER A 112 5.67 3.33 10.42
CA SER A 112 4.59 3.26 11.41
C SER A 112 4.81 4.26 12.53
N ARG A 113 3.72 4.65 13.20
CA ARG A 113 3.79 5.58 14.33
C ARG A 113 4.17 4.92 15.66
N ALA A 114 4.21 3.59 15.74
CA ALA A 114 4.69 2.89 16.93
C ALA A 114 6.16 3.21 17.23
N PRO A 115 6.59 3.20 18.51
CA PRO A 115 8.01 3.25 18.87
C PRO A 115 8.83 2.17 18.17
N LEU A 116 10.08 2.45 17.81
CA LEU A 116 10.93 1.54 17.05
C LEU A 116 11.05 0.14 17.67
N ALA A 117 11.14 0.05 18.99
CA ALA A 117 11.26 -1.23 19.70
C ALA A 117 10.02 -2.14 19.48
N GLU A 118 8.83 -1.53 19.45
CA GLU A 118 7.57 -2.26 19.16
C GLU A 118 7.55 -2.75 17.71
N ILE A 119 7.94 -1.88 16.76
CA ILE A 119 8.09 -2.22 15.34
C ILE A 119 9.04 -3.40 15.16
N GLN A 120 10.24 -3.33 15.76
CA GLN A 120 11.24 -4.40 15.64
C GLN A 120 10.76 -5.73 16.22
N THR A 121 10.00 -5.70 17.31
CA THR A 121 9.41 -6.90 17.92
C THR A 121 8.44 -7.57 16.94
N TYR A 122 7.54 -6.77 16.34
CA TYR A 122 6.56 -7.30 15.38
C TYR A 122 7.23 -7.75 14.08
N GLN A 123 8.16 -6.97 13.54
CA GLN A 123 8.95 -7.31 12.35
C GLN A 123 9.69 -8.65 12.50
N LYS A 124 10.33 -8.85 13.65
CA LYS A 124 11.03 -10.10 13.97
C LYS A 124 10.07 -11.29 14.02
N ARG A 125 8.91 -11.12 14.65
CA ARG A 125 7.86 -12.16 14.72
C ARG A 125 7.40 -12.58 13.32
N MET A 126 7.21 -11.61 12.41
CA MET A 126 6.76 -11.84 11.04
C MET A 126 7.86 -12.36 10.11
N GLY A 127 9.12 -12.23 10.50
CA GLY A 127 10.27 -12.64 9.69
C GLY A 127 10.63 -11.72 8.54
N TRP A 128 10.06 -10.49 8.51
CA TRP A 128 10.29 -9.51 7.45
C TRP A 128 11.67 -8.87 7.54
N LYS A 129 12.26 -8.53 6.38
CA LYS A 129 13.62 -7.99 6.25
C LYS A 129 13.65 -6.60 5.65
N PHE A 130 12.55 -6.12 5.08
CA PHE A 130 12.47 -4.78 4.51
C PHE A 130 12.76 -3.70 5.57
N LYS A 131 13.19 -2.53 5.11
CA LYS A 131 13.45 -1.38 5.99
C LYS A 131 12.14 -0.88 6.58
N TRP A 132 12.05 -0.90 7.92
CA TRP A 132 10.90 -0.40 8.67
C TRP A 132 11.38 0.62 9.70
N VAL A 133 10.83 1.83 9.66
CA VAL A 133 11.22 2.95 10.52
C VAL A 133 10.02 3.47 11.30
N SER A 134 10.31 4.11 12.44
CA SER A 134 9.30 4.73 13.29
C SER A 134 9.21 6.22 13.02
N SER A 135 8.00 6.72 12.85
CA SER A 135 7.66 8.15 12.83
C SER A 135 7.17 8.65 14.21
N PHE A 136 7.37 7.85 15.27
CA PHE A 136 6.93 8.21 16.61
C PHE A 136 7.42 9.59 17.05
N GLY A 137 6.51 10.42 17.56
CA GLY A 137 6.82 11.79 17.99
C GLY A 137 7.03 12.79 16.86
N THR A 138 6.70 12.42 15.61
CA THR A 138 6.72 13.34 14.46
C THR A 138 5.32 13.55 13.89
N GLU A 139 5.14 14.60 13.10
CA GLU A 139 3.88 14.89 12.40
C GLU A 139 3.72 14.12 11.07
N PHE A 140 4.71 13.28 10.67
CA PHE A 140 4.74 12.66 9.35
C PHE A 140 3.45 11.91 9.00
N ASN A 141 2.97 11.06 9.90
CA ASN A 141 1.75 10.29 9.62
C ASN A 141 0.50 11.18 9.53
N ASN A 142 0.41 12.22 10.36
CA ASN A 142 -0.71 13.17 10.32
C ASN A 142 -0.69 14.00 9.02
N ASP A 143 0.47 14.49 8.60
CA ASP A 143 0.62 15.25 7.35
C ASP A 143 0.30 14.42 6.09
N PHE A 144 0.42 13.10 6.17
CA PHE A 144 0.01 12.17 5.10
C PHE A 144 -1.35 11.54 5.34
N HIS A 145 -2.15 12.05 6.29
CA HIS A 145 -3.52 11.64 6.58
C HIS A 145 -3.67 10.13 6.86
N VAL A 146 -2.69 9.55 7.56
CA VAL A 146 -2.66 8.12 7.93
C VAL A 146 -2.59 7.89 9.44
N SER A 147 -2.63 8.96 10.23
CA SER A 147 -2.88 8.94 11.68
C SER A 147 -3.75 10.13 12.03
N PHE A 148 -4.70 9.92 12.92
CA PHE A 148 -5.70 10.92 13.25
C PHE A 148 -5.59 11.34 14.71
N THR A 149 -5.73 12.64 14.97
CA THR A 149 -5.71 13.18 16.32
C THR A 149 -6.97 12.81 17.10
N PRO A 150 -6.96 12.84 18.44
CA PRO A 150 -8.18 12.65 19.24
C PRO A 150 -9.30 13.63 18.86
N GLU A 151 -8.95 14.86 18.50
CA GLU A 151 -9.91 15.91 18.10
C GLU A 151 -10.57 15.57 16.76
N GLU A 152 -9.78 15.13 15.77
CA GLU A 152 -10.33 14.67 14.48
C GLU A 152 -11.26 13.47 14.68
N LYS A 153 -10.86 12.49 15.48
CA LYS A 153 -11.71 11.34 15.82
C LYS A 153 -12.99 11.75 16.54
N ALA A 154 -12.90 12.71 17.46
CA ALA A 154 -14.08 13.22 18.20
C ALA A 154 -15.06 13.97 17.29
N SER A 155 -14.60 14.55 16.17
CA SER A 155 -15.49 15.19 15.19
C SER A 155 -16.34 14.20 14.39
N GLY A 156 -16.06 12.89 14.47
CA GLY A 156 -16.74 11.81 13.74
C GLY A 156 -16.26 11.62 12.30
N LYS A 157 -15.47 12.55 11.76
CA LYS A 157 -14.91 12.44 10.40
C LYS A 157 -13.45 12.85 10.39
N VAL A 158 -12.66 12.17 9.57
CA VAL A 158 -11.25 12.42 9.35
C VAL A 158 -10.99 12.66 7.86
N ASP A 159 -9.95 13.43 7.53
CA ASP A 159 -9.50 13.58 6.16
C ASP A 159 -8.68 12.35 5.76
N TYR A 160 -9.27 11.47 4.95
CA TYR A 160 -8.61 10.27 4.46
C TYR A 160 -9.00 10.00 3.02
N ASN A 161 -8.03 9.60 2.22
CA ASN A 161 -8.23 9.30 0.80
C ASN A 161 -8.90 10.47 0.03
N TYR A 162 -8.41 11.70 0.31
CA TYR A 162 -8.85 12.96 -0.30
C TYR A 162 -10.32 13.32 -0.05
N SER A 163 -10.88 12.84 1.05
CA SER A 163 -12.26 13.16 1.45
C SER A 163 -12.47 13.06 2.95
N MET A 164 -13.45 13.83 3.47
CA MET A 164 -13.87 13.69 4.86
C MET A 164 -14.74 12.45 4.99
N THR A 165 -14.28 11.45 5.76
CA THR A 165 -14.93 10.16 5.93
C THR A 165 -14.92 9.69 7.39
N GLU A 166 -15.83 8.83 7.76
CA GLU A 166 -15.72 8.06 8.99
C GLU A 166 -14.61 7.01 8.84
N PHE A 167 -13.78 6.87 9.87
CA PHE A 167 -12.75 5.84 9.88
C PHE A 167 -12.67 5.20 11.27
N PRO A 168 -12.71 3.86 11.38
CA PRO A 168 -12.87 3.19 12.67
C PRO A 168 -11.64 3.27 13.58
N SER A 169 -10.44 3.36 12.99
CA SER A 169 -9.17 3.35 13.70
C SER A 169 -8.54 4.74 13.81
N GLU A 170 -7.57 4.91 14.69
CA GLU A 170 -6.70 6.10 14.76
C GLU A 170 -5.52 6.06 13.77
N GLU A 171 -5.24 4.90 13.19
CA GLU A 171 -4.26 4.70 12.13
C GLU A 171 -4.97 4.26 10.85
N ALA A 172 -4.45 4.66 9.70
CA ALA A 172 -4.93 4.26 8.39
C ALA A 172 -3.77 3.80 7.49
N PRO A 173 -4.02 2.90 6.51
CA PRO A 173 -2.98 2.48 5.58
C PRO A 173 -2.84 3.46 4.42
N GLY A 174 -1.65 3.52 3.83
CA GLY A 174 -1.42 4.32 2.64
C GLY A 174 -0.10 3.98 1.96
N LEU A 175 0.06 4.50 0.77
CA LEU A 175 1.30 4.46 0.00
C LEU A 175 1.63 5.88 -0.43
N SER A 176 2.88 6.32 -0.24
CA SER A 176 3.37 7.60 -0.75
C SER A 176 4.66 7.40 -1.55
N ALA A 177 4.79 8.12 -2.65
CA ALA A 177 5.98 8.11 -3.48
C ALA A 177 6.64 9.49 -3.46
N PHE A 178 7.98 9.47 -3.43
CA PHE A 178 8.81 10.66 -3.38
C PHE A 178 9.91 10.57 -4.43
N ALA A 179 10.36 11.72 -4.90
CA ALA A 179 11.56 11.87 -5.72
C ALA A 179 12.54 12.82 -5.03
N LYS A 180 13.83 12.64 -5.31
CA LYS A 180 14.89 13.53 -4.87
C LYS A 180 15.64 14.04 -6.09
N ASP A 181 15.81 15.36 -6.18
CA ASP A 181 16.57 15.96 -7.27
C ASP A 181 18.10 15.97 -6.99
N GLU A 182 18.86 16.46 -7.94
CA GLU A 182 20.32 16.56 -7.86
C GLU A 182 20.80 17.50 -6.74
N THR A 183 19.98 18.42 -6.27
CA THR A 183 20.28 19.30 -5.14
C THR A 183 20.03 18.64 -3.78
N GLY A 184 19.39 17.48 -3.77
CA GLY A 184 18.96 16.77 -2.57
C GLY A 184 17.57 17.21 -2.05
N ALA A 185 16.88 18.09 -2.76
CA ALA A 185 15.52 18.47 -2.42
C ALA A 185 14.54 17.28 -2.66
N VAL A 186 13.65 17.09 -1.69
CA VAL A 186 12.67 15.97 -1.71
C VAL A 186 11.31 16.50 -2.15
N PHE A 187 10.65 15.77 -3.03
CA PHE A 187 9.32 16.06 -3.54
C PHE A 187 8.38 14.90 -3.30
N HIS A 188 7.18 15.18 -2.81
CA HIS A 188 6.06 14.25 -2.81
C HIS A 188 5.43 14.23 -4.20
N THR A 189 5.27 13.04 -4.79
CA THR A 189 4.87 12.88 -6.18
C THR A 189 3.54 12.15 -6.36
N TYR A 190 3.16 11.30 -5.38
CA TYR A 190 1.93 10.52 -5.45
C TYR A 190 1.58 9.93 -4.09
N SER A 191 0.29 9.80 -3.79
CA SER A 191 -0.21 8.94 -2.72
C SER A 191 -1.45 8.18 -3.14
N ALA A 192 -1.61 6.99 -2.56
CA ALA A 192 -2.80 6.15 -2.69
C ALA A 192 -3.18 5.57 -1.34
N TYR A 193 -4.48 5.41 -1.12
CA TYR A 193 -5.04 4.98 0.14
C TYR A 193 -6.11 3.91 -0.08
N ALA A 194 -6.57 3.27 0.99
CA ALA A 194 -7.61 2.25 0.94
C ALA A 194 -7.36 1.23 -0.21
N ARG A 195 -8.37 0.92 -1.00
CA ARG A 195 -8.23 -0.01 -2.14
C ARG A 195 -7.23 0.42 -3.22
N GLY A 196 -6.81 1.69 -3.23
CA GLY A 196 -5.72 2.15 -4.10
C GLY A 196 -4.39 1.45 -3.83
N THR A 197 -4.19 0.86 -2.65
CA THR A 197 -3.00 0.08 -2.28
C THR A 197 -3.07 -1.40 -2.71
N GLU A 198 -4.20 -1.91 -3.15
CA GLU A 198 -4.35 -3.32 -3.58
C GLU A 198 -3.40 -3.71 -4.74
N SER A 199 -2.99 -2.72 -5.54
CA SER A 199 -2.01 -2.94 -6.61
C SER A 199 -0.62 -3.40 -6.13
N LEU A 200 -0.35 -3.30 -4.82
CA LEU A 200 0.88 -3.76 -4.18
C LEU A 200 0.85 -5.26 -3.83
N THR A 201 -0.27 -5.94 -4.05
CA THR A 201 -0.51 -7.29 -3.57
C THR A 201 -0.67 -8.26 -4.75
N ASP A 202 0.38 -9.01 -5.05
CA ASP A 202 0.35 -9.98 -6.16
C ASP A 202 -0.63 -11.14 -5.89
N ALA A 203 -0.83 -11.52 -4.62
CA ALA A 203 -1.78 -12.57 -4.25
C ALA A 203 -3.21 -12.26 -4.74
N TYR A 204 -3.67 -11.01 -4.67
CA TYR A 204 -4.98 -10.64 -5.21
C TYR A 204 -5.08 -10.88 -6.72
N ARG A 205 -4.04 -10.54 -7.47
CA ARG A 205 -4.02 -10.76 -8.92
C ARG A 205 -4.04 -12.24 -9.29
N LEU A 206 -3.36 -13.07 -8.50
CA LEU A 206 -3.39 -14.52 -8.67
C LEU A 206 -4.77 -15.08 -8.35
N LEU A 207 -5.37 -14.66 -7.23
CA LEU A 207 -6.72 -15.07 -6.84
C LEU A 207 -7.77 -14.66 -7.89
N ASP A 208 -7.68 -13.46 -8.44
CA ASP A 208 -8.59 -12.97 -9.51
C ASP A 208 -8.58 -13.86 -10.77
N THR A 209 -7.56 -14.72 -10.95
CA THR A 209 -7.50 -15.69 -12.06
C THR A 209 -8.06 -17.05 -11.70
N THR A 210 -8.40 -17.29 -10.44
CA THR A 210 -8.95 -18.57 -9.96
C THR A 210 -10.46 -18.64 -10.14
N PRO A 211 -11.07 -19.87 -10.15
CA PRO A 211 -12.52 -20.01 -10.33
C PRO A 211 -13.38 -19.30 -9.27
N TYR A 212 -12.86 -19.09 -8.07
CA TYR A 212 -13.60 -18.51 -6.96
C TYR A 212 -13.15 -17.08 -6.60
N GLY A 213 -12.22 -16.49 -7.37
CA GLY A 213 -11.70 -15.15 -7.10
C GLY A 213 -11.05 -15.01 -5.73
N ARG A 214 -11.13 -13.83 -5.12
CA ARG A 214 -10.57 -13.54 -3.80
C ARG A 214 -11.37 -14.12 -2.66
N GLN A 215 -12.61 -14.51 -2.90
CA GLN A 215 -13.56 -15.02 -1.91
C GLN A 215 -13.81 -14.06 -0.74
N GLN A 216 -13.72 -12.75 -0.99
CA GLN A 216 -13.97 -11.71 0.01
C GLN A 216 -15.44 -11.29 -0.01
N ASP A 217 -15.95 -10.88 1.15
CA ASP A 217 -17.37 -10.58 1.39
C ASP A 217 -17.89 -9.36 0.62
N PHE A 218 -17.01 -8.49 0.11
CA PHE A 218 -17.37 -7.33 -0.72
C PHE A 218 -17.37 -7.64 -2.23
N GLU A 219 -16.94 -8.82 -2.65
CA GLU A 219 -16.95 -9.19 -4.08
C GLU A 219 -18.36 -9.53 -4.55
N ASP A 220 -18.67 -9.11 -5.78
CA ASP A 220 -19.89 -9.52 -6.49
C ASP A 220 -19.73 -10.96 -7.00
N SER A 221 -19.86 -11.90 -6.08
CA SER A 221 -19.73 -13.32 -6.36
C SER A 221 -21.09 -13.97 -6.57
N PRO A 222 -21.20 -14.95 -7.50
CA PRO A 222 -22.45 -15.69 -7.68
C PRO A 222 -22.92 -16.39 -6.40
N ALA A 223 -24.23 -16.51 -6.24
CA ALA A 223 -24.83 -17.14 -5.07
C ALA A 223 -24.29 -18.57 -4.86
N GLY A 224 -23.92 -18.89 -3.62
CA GLY A 224 -23.38 -20.18 -3.21
C GLY A 224 -21.89 -20.36 -3.44
N TRP A 225 -21.18 -19.33 -3.91
CA TRP A 225 -19.71 -19.35 -3.95
C TRP A 225 -19.12 -19.15 -2.55
N PRO A 226 -17.98 -19.80 -2.25
CA PRO A 226 -17.32 -19.61 -0.96
C PRO A 226 -16.99 -18.14 -0.71
N GLN A 227 -17.28 -17.67 0.50
CA GLN A 227 -16.91 -16.33 0.95
C GLN A 227 -16.05 -16.44 2.20
N LYS A 228 -15.10 -15.54 2.33
CA LYS A 228 -14.22 -15.38 3.49
C LYS A 228 -14.28 -13.94 3.96
N PRO A 229 -14.16 -13.67 5.26
CA PRO A 229 -14.06 -12.29 5.73
C PRO A 229 -12.91 -11.56 5.07
N THR A 230 -13.14 -10.29 4.74
CA THR A 230 -12.09 -9.39 4.28
C THR A 230 -11.00 -9.24 5.34
N TYR A 231 -9.76 -9.09 4.94
CA TYR A 231 -8.67 -8.81 5.88
C TYR A 231 -8.82 -7.42 6.50
N GLY A 232 -9.10 -7.35 7.77
CA GLY A 232 -9.07 -6.17 8.62
C GLY A 232 -10.09 -5.09 8.37
#